data_a0debe9acdce5df866126253ee2da7a4
#
_entry.id   a0debe9acdce5df866126253ee2da7a4
#
_cell.length_a   1.000
_cell.length_b   1.000
_cell.length_c   1.000
_cell.angle_alpha   90.00
_cell.angle_beta   90.00
_cell.angle_gamma   90.00
#
_symmetry.space_group_name_H-M   'P 1'
#
loop_
_entity.id
_entity.type
_entity.pdbx_description
1 polymer ?
#
loop_
_entity_poly.entity_id
_entity_poly.type
_entity_poly.pdbx_seq_one_letter_code
_entity_poly.pdbx_strand_id
1 'polypeptide(L)'
;GLDLCAKEPKWYSDTVSAILVPEGYDGNEVLKNAYERYNLSLGGGLTKVAGKLFRIGHLGWQNEIMLLQAIAGSEMALRDSGIMVEPGSGVAAAQEFYREAYAPAASKPVAVACM
;
A
#
# COMPACT_ATOMS: atom_id res chain seq x y z
N GLY A 1 -3.73 10.03 -6.66
CA GLY A 1 -3.00 8.86 -6.20
C GLY A 1 -2.35 8.10 -7.35
N LEU A 2 -1.63 7.04 -7.04
CA LEU A 2 -1.05 6.18 -8.06
C LEU A 2 -2.07 5.16 -8.58
N ASP A 3 -1.93 4.80 -9.84
CA ASP A 3 -2.82 3.82 -10.46
C ASP A 3 -2.42 2.38 -10.12
N LEU A 4 -3.41 1.51 -10.06
CA LEU A 4 -3.18 0.07 -10.00
C LEU A 4 -2.95 -0.50 -11.40
N CYS A 5 -2.16 -1.55 -11.49
CA CYS A 5 -1.95 -2.29 -12.72
C CYS A 5 -3.27 -2.94 -13.20
N ALA A 6 -4.04 -3.51 -12.28
CA ALA A 6 -5.39 -3.98 -12.55
C ALA A 6 -6.35 -2.79 -12.68
N LYS A 7 -6.94 -2.63 -13.86
CA LYS A 7 -7.77 -1.46 -14.20
C LYS A 7 -9.22 -1.56 -13.69
N GLU A 8 -9.68 -2.74 -13.37
CA GLU A 8 -11.06 -2.97 -12.95
C GLU A 8 -11.08 -3.80 -11.65
N PRO A 9 -12.01 -3.52 -10.72
CA PRO A 9 -12.10 -4.25 -9.45
C PRO A 9 -12.23 -5.76 -9.60
N LYS A 10 -12.86 -6.25 -10.66
CA LYS A 10 -12.99 -7.68 -10.93
C LYS A 10 -11.64 -8.39 -11.17
N TRP A 11 -10.58 -7.63 -11.44
CA TRP A 11 -9.22 -8.14 -11.66
C TRP A 11 -8.31 -7.95 -10.45
N TYR A 12 -8.82 -7.40 -9.34
CA TYR A 12 -8.03 -7.24 -8.14
C TYR A 12 -7.73 -8.59 -7.53
N SER A 13 -6.50 -8.74 -7.07
CA SER A 13 -6.07 -9.93 -6.36
C SER A 13 -6.29 -9.77 -4.86
N ASP A 14 -6.69 -10.84 -4.19
CA ASP A 14 -6.82 -10.88 -2.73
C ASP A 14 -5.46 -11.01 -2.02
N THR A 15 -4.38 -11.20 -2.75
CA THR A 15 -3.07 -11.52 -2.17
C THR A 15 -1.97 -10.51 -2.49
N VAL A 16 -2.15 -9.70 -3.53
CA VAL A 16 -1.12 -8.76 -3.97
C VAL A 16 -1.74 -7.55 -4.66
N SER A 17 -1.22 -6.38 -4.38
CA SER A 17 -1.54 -5.15 -5.10
C SER A 17 -0.32 -4.69 -5.90
N ALA A 18 -0.50 -4.50 -7.20
CA ALA A 18 0.54 -3.99 -8.09
C ALA A 18 0.25 -2.51 -8.41
N ILE A 19 1.15 -1.64 -7.99
CA ILE A 19 1.02 -0.20 -8.09
C ILE A 19 1.95 0.31 -9.18
N LEU A 20 1.39 1.01 -10.16
CA LEU A 20 2.17 1.58 -11.27
C LEU A 20 2.99 2.77 -10.79
N VAL A 21 4.25 2.79 -11.20
CA VAL A 21 5.12 3.94 -11.02
C VAL A 21 4.88 4.89 -12.19
N PRO A 22 4.80 6.21 -11.95
CA PRO A 22 4.61 7.17 -13.03
C PRO A 22 5.70 7.07 -14.10
N GLU A 23 5.35 7.38 -15.33
CA GLU A 23 6.30 7.39 -16.44
C GLU A 23 7.47 8.33 -16.13
N GLY A 24 8.69 7.91 -16.48
CA GLY A 24 9.91 8.65 -16.20
C GLY A 24 10.58 8.30 -14.87
N TYR A 25 9.96 7.44 -14.05
CA TYR A 25 10.52 6.95 -12.79
C TYR A 25 10.80 5.46 -12.86
N ASP A 26 11.77 5.01 -12.05
CA ASP A 26 12.14 3.60 -11.97
C ASP A 26 11.58 2.96 -10.69
N GLY A 27 10.72 1.98 -10.84
CA GLY A 27 10.18 1.20 -9.72
C GLY A 27 11.25 0.50 -8.91
N ASN A 28 12.40 0.17 -9.50
CA ASN A 28 13.51 -0.46 -8.78
C ASN A 28 14.14 0.50 -7.76
N GLU A 29 14.14 1.80 -8.01
CA GLU A 29 14.58 2.79 -7.02
C GLU A 29 13.64 2.84 -5.82
N VAL A 30 12.33 2.70 -6.04
CA VAL A 30 11.36 2.61 -4.96
C VAL A 30 11.63 1.39 -4.09
N LEU A 31 11.88 0.23 -4.71
CA LEU A 31 12.23 -1.01 -4.00
C LEU A 31 13.49 -0.86 -3.17
N LYS A 32 14.52 -0.26 -3.75
CA LYS A 32 15.80 -0.02 -3.10
C LYS A 32 15.64 0.90 -1.88
N ASN A 33 14.98 2.03 -2.04
CA ASN A 33 14.75 2.98 -0.95
C ASN A 33 13.92 2.37 0.17
N ALA A 34 12.88 1.59 -0.16
CA ALA A 34 12.07 0.88 0.83
C ALA A 34 12.92 -0.09 1.64
N TYR A 35 13.75 -0.88 0.98
CA TYR A 35 14.57 -1.90 1.63
C TYR A 35 15.71 -1.29 2.47
N GLU A 36 16.50 -0.41 1.87
CA GLU A 36 17.71 0.13 2.53
C GLU A 36 17.39 1.13 3.64
N ARG A 37 16.36 1.95 3.46
CA ARG A 37 16.03 3.02 4.41
C ARG A 37 15.02 2.61 5.47
N TYR A 38 14.07 1.76 5.11
CA TYR A 38 12.93 1.45 5.98
C TYR A 38 12.80 -0.03 6.32
N ASN A 39 13.73 -0.85 5.85
CA ASN A 39 13.70 -2.30 6.06
C ASN A 39 12.36 -2.92 5.59
N LEU A 40 11.80 -2.36 4.53
CA LEU A 40 10.54 -2.80 3.92
C LEU A 40 10.83 -3.49 2.59
N SER A 41 10.50 -4.79 2.50
CA SER A 41 10.66 -5.56 1.27
C SER A 41 9.38 -5.51 0.44
N LEU A 42 9.46 -4.89 -0.72
CA LEU A 42 8.40 -4.83 -1.71
C LEU A 42 8.73 -5.71 -2.90
N GLY A 43 7.73 -6.18 -3.62
CA GLY A 43 7.93 -6.95 -4.84
C GLY A 43 8.16 -6.03 -6.04
N GLY A 44 9.01 -6.45 -6.97
CA GLY A 44 9.23 -5.75 -8.23
C GLY A 44 8.33 -6.25 -9.35
N GLY A 45 8.25 -5.48 -10.43
CA GLY A 45 7.62 -5.93 -11.67
C GLY A 45 8.47 -7.00 -12.34
N LEU A 46 7.81 -7.90 -13.06
CA LEU A 46 8.46 -8.99 -13.78
C LEU A 46 8.35 -8.78 -15.29
N THR A 47 9.35 -9.20 -16.04
CA THR A 47 9.37 -9.21 -17.50
C THR A 47 8.96 -7.86 -18.11
N LYS A 48 7.82 -7.79 -18.78
CA LYS A 48 7.32 -6.59 -19.48
C LYS A 48 7.04 -5.38 -18.59
N VAL A 49 6.82 -5.62 -17.29
CA VAL A 49 6.53 -4.57 -16.30
C VAL A 49 7.67 -4.35 -15.31
N ALA A 50 8.85 -4.91 -15.59
CA ALA A 50 10.05 -4.67 -14.79
C ALA A 50 10.38 -3.18 -14.74
N GLY A 51 10.59 -2.63 -13.54
CA GLY A 51 10.85 -1.20 -13.32
C GLY A 51 9.64 -0.28 -13.49
N LYS A 52 8.47 -0.81 -13.88
CA LYS A 52 7.27 -0.01 -14.15
C LYS A 52 6.26 -0.01 -13.00
N LEU A 53 6.42 -0.92 -12.07
CA LEU A 53 5.54 -1.05 -10.92
C LEU A 53 6.28 -1.65 -9.72
N PHE A 54 5.67 -1.51 -8.56
CA PHE A 54 6.04 -2.28 -7.37
C PHE A 54 4.80 -2.99 -6.84
N ARG A 55 5.03 -4.00 -6.01
CA ARG A 55 3.95 -4.83 -5.47
C ARG A 55 3.99 -4.86 -3.96
N ILE A 56 2.83 -4.75 -3.35
CA ILE A 56 2.62 -4.99 -1.92
C ILE A 56 1.90 -6.33 -1.79
N GLY A 57 2.55 -7.30 -1.15
CA GLY A 57 1.92 -8.58 -0.81
C GLY A 57 1.07 -8.43 0.46
N HIS A 58 -0.12 -9.01 0.45
CA HIS A 58 -1.03 -8.97 1.60
C HIS A 58 -1.72 -10.32 1.79
N LEU A 59 -0.90 -11.37 1.92
CA LEU A 59 -1.36 -12.73 2.18
C LEU A 59 -0.64 -13.33 3.39
N GLY A 60 -1.18 -14.42 3.91
CA GLY A 60 -0.60 -15.15 5.01
C GLY A 60 -0.90 -14.50 6.36
N TRP A 61 0.10 -14.40 7.20
CA TRP A 61 -0.02 -13.91 8.57
C TRP A 61 0.01 -12.36 8.66
N GLN A 62 -0.79 -11.70 7.83
CA GLN A 62 -0.86 -10.25 7.80
C GLN A 62 -2.22 -9.75 8.28
N ASN A 63 -2.23 -8.58 8.88
CA ASN A 63 -3.42 -7.88 9.32
C ASN A 63 -3.43 -6.42 8.81
N GLU A 64 -4.50 -5.72 9.09
CA GLU A 64 -4.72 -4.34 8.65
C GLU A 64 -3.64 -3.39 9.14
N ILE A 65 -3.15 -3.57 10.36
CA ILE A 65 -2.10 -2.71 10.95
C ILE A 65 -0.77 -2.93 10.22
N MET A 66 -0.44 -4.16 9.88
CA MET A 66 0.75 -4.45 9.06
C MET A 66 0.64 -3.84 7.66
N LEU A 67 -0.56 -3.84 7.07
CA LEU A 67 -0.80 -3.20 5.78
C LEU A 67 -0.68 -1.67 5.86
N LEU A 68 -1.14 -1.05 6.94
CA LEU A 68 -0.90 0.38 7.17
C LEU A 68 0.59 0.70 7.23
N GLN A 69 1.39 -0.14 7.88
CA GLN A 69 2.85 0.00 7.89
C GLN A 69 3.44 -0.09 6.48
N ALA A 70 3.00 -1.07 5.70
CA ALA A 70 3.48 -1.24 4.31
C ALA A 70 3.12 -0.04 3.43
N ILE A 71 1.92 0.50 3.58
CA ILE A 71 1.48 1.70 2.85
C ILE A 71 2.32 2.91 3.26
N ALA A 72 2.51 3.14 4.56
CA ALA A 72 3.31 4.25 5.06
C ALA A 72 4.76 4.18 4.58
N GLY A 73 5.38 3.01 4.66
CA GLY A 73 6.74 2.79 4.17
C GLY A 73 6.86 2.98 2.66
N SER A 74 5.85 2.53 1.91
CA SER A 74 5.81 2.73 0.45
C SER A 74 5.70 4.21 0.08
N GLU A 75 4.87 4.99 0.78
CA GLU A 75 4.78 6.45 0.58
C GLU A 75 6.12 7.14 0.79
N MET A 76 6.82 6.78 1.85
CA MET A 76 8.15 7.34 2.14
C MET A 76 9.14 6.98 1.03
N ALA A 77 9.18 5.71 0.62
CA ALA A 77 10.08 5.25 -0.44
C ALA A 77 9.79 5.91 -1.80
N LEU A 78 8.53 6.14 -2.12
CA LEU A 78 8.11 6.88 -3.33
C LEU A 78 8.65 8.31 -3.31
N ARG A 79 8.47 9.01 -2.19
CA ARG A 79 8.98 10.38 -2.03
C ARG A 79 10.50 10.45 -2.11
N ASP A 80 11.19 9.50 -1.50
CA ASP A 80 12.65 9.40 -1.58
C ASP A 80 13.15 9.11 -2.99
N SER A 81 12.30 8.53 -3.82
CA SER A 81 12.58 8.29 -5.24
C SER A 81 12.16 9.45 -6.15
N GLY A 82 11.73 10.57 -5.56
CA GLY A 82 11.33 11.77 -6.29
C GLY A 82 9.89 11.76 -6.82
N ILE A 83 9.12 10.73 -6.49
CA ILE A 83 7.73 10.62 -6.93
C ILE A 83 6.84 11.42 -5.98
N MET A 84 6.09 12.35 -6.53
CA MET A 84 5.23 13.24 -5.76
C MET A 84 3.97 12.50 -5.31
N VAL A 85 3.90 12.18 -4.03
CA VAL A 85 2.70 11.67 -3.37
C VAL A 85 2.41 12.52 -2.14
N GLU A 86 1.13 12.72 -1.86
CA GLU A 86 0.71 13.47 -0.68
C GLU A 86 1.02 12.65 0.58
N PRO A 87 1.81 13.19 1.51
CA PRO A 87 2.19 12.46 2.72
C PRO A 87 0.97 11.99 3.52
N GLY A 88 0.95 10.70 3.83
CA GLY A 88 -0.11 10.11 4.64
C GLY A 88 -1.43 9.86 3.92
N SER A 89 -1.55 10.20 2.65
CA SER A 89 -2.83 10.07 1.92
C SER A 89 -3.29 8.62 1.77
N GLY A 90 -2.39 7.70 1.49
CA GLY A 90 -2.71 6.28 1.38
C GLY A 90 -3.06 5.68 2.73
N VAL A 91 -2.33 6.05 3.78
CA VAL A 91 -2.64 5.63 5.16
C VAL A 91 -4.00 6.15 5.59
N ALA A 92 -4.30 7.43 5.33
CA ALA A 92 -5.59 8.02 5.67
C ALA A 92 -6.75 7.32 4.95
N ALA A 93 -6.61 7.05 3.65
CA ALA A 93 -7.62 6.34 2.88
C ALA A 93 -7.84 4.91 3.39
N ALA A 94 -6.76 4.20 3.72
CA ALA A 94 -6.85 2.84 4.26
C ALA A 94 -7.49 2.84 5.65
N GLN A 95 -7.18 3.80 6.50
CA GLN A 95 -7.82 3.93 7.82
C GLN A 95 -9.34 4.10 7.70
N GLU A 96 -9.80 4.99 6.82
CA GLU A 96 -11.24 5.19 6.63
C GLU A 96 -11.91 3.93 6.09
N PHE A 97 -11.29 3.26 5.12
CA PHE A 97 -11.80 1.99 4.60
C PHE A 97 -11.95 0.94 5.72
N TYR A 98 -10.94 0.77 6.56
CA TYR A 98 -11.00 -0.22 7.64
C TYR A 98 -12.00 0.16 8.73
N ARG A 99 -12.09 1.44 9.07
CA ARG A 99 -13.07 1.92 10.04
C ARG A 99 -14.50 1.66 9.59
N GLU A 100 -14.79 1.89 8.31
CA GLU A 100 -16.11 1.58 7.74
C GLU A 100 -16.38 0.07 7.69
N ALA A 101 -15.41 -0.73 7.23
CA ALA A 101 -15.55 -2.17 7.09
C ALA A 101 -15.76 -2.88 8.43
N TYR A 102 -15.15 -2.37 9.50
CA TYR A 102 -15.24 -2.95 10.84
C TYR A 102 -16.09 -2.12 11.80
N ALA A 103 -16.89 -1.21 11.28
CA ALA A 103 -17.79 -0.44 12.12
C ALA A 103 -18.75 -1.37 12.88
N PRO A 104 -18.97 -1.16 14.21
CA PRO A 104 -19.93 -1.95 14.94
C PRO A 104 -21.34 -1.69 14.41
N ALA A 105 -22.19 -2.71 14.49
CA ALA A 105 -23.60 -2.55 14.15
C ALA A 105 -24.21 -1.43 15.02
N ALA A 106 -25.02 -0.54 14.44
CA ALA A 106 -25.60 0.62 15.10
C ALA A 106 -26.41 0.30 16.36
N SER A 107 -26.84 -0.95 16.54
CA SER A 107 -27.63 -1.44 17.67
C SER A 107 -26.80 -1.92 18.87
N LYS A 108 -25.47 -1.95 18.76
CA LYS A 108 -24.61 -2.42 19.85
C LYS A 108 -23.89 -1.25 20.51
N PRO A 109 -24.04 -1.09 21.85
CA PRO A 109 -23.22 -0.12 22.55
C PRO A 109 -21.77 -0.51 22.42
N VAL A 110 -20.93 0.46 22.08
CA VAL A 110 -19.49 0.25 21.98
C VAL A 110 -18.94 0.19 23.39
N ALA A 111 -18.34 -0.94 23.77
CA ALA A 111 -17.56 -1.02 24.98
C ALA A 111 -16.32 -0.15 24.81
N VAL A 112 -16.20 0.89 25.63
CA VAL A 112 -14.98 1.72 25.63
C VAL A 112 -13.90 0.91 26.34
N ALA A 113 -12.91 0.48 25.59
CA ALA A 113 -11.71 -0.07 26.20
C ALA A 113 -10.99 1.04 26.96
N CYS A 114 -10.76 0.85 28.24
CA CYS A 114 -9.86 1.71 29.01
C CYS A 114 -8.44 1.49 28.49
N MET A 115 -7.91 2.52 27.93
CA MET A 115 -6.50 2.53 27.57
C MET A 115 -5.65 3.05 28.72
#